data_92b935d61a000ad400ded45c20e65269
#
_entry.id   92b935d61a000ad400ded45c20e65269
#
_cell.length_a   1.000
_cell.length_b   1.000
_cell.length_c   1.000
_cell.angle_alpha   90.00
_cell.angle_beta   90.00
_cell.angle_gamma   90.00
#
_symmetry.space_group_name_H-M   'P 1'
#
loop_
_entity.id
_entity.type
_entity.pdbx_description
1 polymer ?
#
loop_
_entity_poly.entity_id
_entity_poly.type
_entity_poly.pdbx_seq_one_letter_code
_entity_poly.pdbx_strand_id
1 'polypeptide(L)'
;MSVGPADGHAHGSGNPHYWLDPKNAEIVTGTILEALARIDPAGASGYEANRLAFLARLDAKLKEWEARLSRLDAAPLVAYHNSWPYFARRFRLNFVGFIEIKPGIPPSASHLARMIETMRARSVRIVIREPNEAKRDVEFVARSAGAKVVVLAASVGALPGTGDYISLFDTNVAALESAFTAR
;
A
#
# COMPACT_ATOMS: atom_id res chain seq x y z
N MET A 1 -3.22 -2.00 -17.33
CA MET A 1 -1.94 -1.37 -17.71
C MET A 1 -0.84 -2.39 -17.51
N SER A 2 -0.18 -2.78 -18.59
CA SER A 2 0.96 -3.70 -18.58
C SER A 2 2.14 -3.00 -17.91
N VAL A 3 2.58 -3.52 -16.76
CA VAL A 3 3.87 -3.11 -16.17
C VAL A 3 4.94 -3.83 -17.00
N GLY A 4 5.74 -3.08 -17.72
CA GLY A 4 6.77 -3.60 -18.60
C GLY A 4 7.83 -4.42 -17.85
N PRO A 5 8.48 -5.40 -18.51
CA PRO A 5 9.49 -6.24 -17.92
C PRO A 5 10.81 -5.48 -17.82
N ALA A 6 11.30 -5.17 -16.63
CA ALA A 6 12.62 -4.58 -16.54
C ALA A 6 13.38 -4.74 -15.22
N ASP A 7 13.05 -5.71 -14.37
CA ASP A 7 13.72 -5.82 -13.06
C ASP A 7 14.50 -7.11 -12.82
N GLY A 8 14.84 -7.85 -13.88
CA GLY A 8 15.80 -8.97 -13.80
C GLY A 8 15.40 -10.16 -12.91
N HIS A 9 14.30 -10.05 -12.20
CA HIS A 9 13.65 -11.13 -11.49
C HIS A 9 12.42 -11.53 -12.29
N ALA A 10 12.37 -12.78 -12.76
CA ALA A 10 11.19 -13.39 -13.38
C ALA A 10 10.09 -13.58 -12.33
N HIS A 11 9.56 -12.47 -11.80
CA HIS A 11 8.28 -12.48 -11.14
C HIS A 11 7.24 -12.63 -12.24
N GLY A 12 6.31 -13.57 -12.05
CA GLY A 12 5.17 -13.68 -12.96
C GLY A 12 4.56 -12.31 -13.21
N SER A 13 3.88 -12.09 -14.32
CA SER A 13 3.42 -10.81 -14.88
C SER A 13 2.60 -9.88 -13.98
N GLY A 14 2.67 -9.99 -12.64
CA GLY A 14 1.93 -9.22 -11.65
C GLY A 14 2.82 -8.64 -10.54
N ASN A 15 2.37 -7.52 -9.97
CA ASN A 15 2.99 -6.95 -8.77
C ASN A 15 2.74 -7.88 -7.57
N PRO A 16 3.76 -8.22 -6.75
CA PRO A 16 3.62 -9.19 -5.66
C PRO A 16 2.81 -8.70 -4.47
N HIS A 17 2.58 -7.40 -4.29
CA HIS A 17 1.98 -6.81 -3.10
C HIS A 17 0.44 -6.94 -3.03
N TYR A 18 -0.10 -8.09 -3.47
CA TYR A 18 -1.55 -8.34 -3.59
C TYR A 18 -2.29 -8.29 -2.25
N TRP A 19 -1.60 -8.54 -1.12
CA TRP A 19 -2.20 -8.47 0.22
C TRP A 19 -2.58 -7.05 0.64
N LEU A 20 -2.11 -6.02 -0.06
CA LEU A 20 -2.49 -4.62 0.17
C LEU A 20 -3.86 -4.25 -0.44
N ASP A 21 -4.56 -5.17 -1.08
CA ASP A 21 -6.01 -5.08 -1.26
C ASP A 21 -6.72 -5.96 -0.23
N PRO A 22 -7.45 -5.40 0.76
CA PRO A 22 -8.12 -6.17 1.79
C PRO A 22 -9.09 -7.24 1.26
N LYS A 23 -9.68 -7.03 0.08
CA LYS A 23 -10.57 -8.03 -0.55
C LYS A 23 -9.85 -9.32 -0.96
N ASN A 24 -8.57 -9.26 -1.22
CA ASN A 24 -7.78 -10.47 -1.52
C ASN A 24 -7.67 -11.41 -0.31
N ALA A 25 -7.93 -10.93 0.91
CA ALA A 25 -7.97 -11.78 2.10
C ALA A 25 -9.06 -12.87 2.01
N GLU A 26 -10.15 -12.66 1.27
CA GLU A 26 -11.16 -13.70 1.02
C GLU A 26 -10.55 -14.92 0.31
N ILE A 27 -9.74 -14.67 -0.73
CA ILE A 27 -9.09 -15.72 -1.51
C ILE A 27 -7.98 -16.38 -0.68
N VAL A 28 -7.12 -15.56 -0.07
CA VAL A 28 -5.98 -16.05 0.73
C VAL A 28 -6.45 -16.91 1.89
N THR A 29 -7.43 -16.44 2.67
CA THR A 29 -7.97 -17.21 3.80
C THR A 29 -8.76 -18.44 3.37
N GLY A 30 -9.37 -18.43 2.17
CA GLY A 30 -9.99 -19.61 1.58
C GLY A 30 -8.95 -20.70 1.29
N THR A 31 -7.86 -20.34 0.62
CA THR A 31 -6.76 -21.27 0.33
C THR A 31 -6.12 -21.83 1.61
N ILE A 32 -5.97 -20.98 2.65
CA ILE A 32 -5.48 -21.40 3.97
C ILE A 32 -6.45 -22.40 4.61
N LEU A 33 -7.75 -22.11 4.60
CA LEU A 33 -8.78 -23.00 5.14
C LEU A 33 -8.75 -24.37 4.47
N GLU A 34 -8.69 -24.44 3.13
CA GLU A 34 -8.60 -25.68 2.38
C GLU A 34 -7.36 -26.49 2.76
N ALA A 35 -6.21 -25.82 2.94
CA ALA A 35 -4.98 -26.48 3.35
C ALA A 35 -5.07 -27.03 4.78
N LEU A 36 -5.58 -26.24 5.73
CA LEU A 36 -5.76 -26.64 7.12
C LEU A 36 -6.76 -27.79 7.26
N ALA A 37 -7.92 -27.73 6.60
CA ALA A 37 -8.93 -28.77 6.65
C ALA A 37 -8.42 -30.11 6.08
N ARG A 38 -7.47 -30.08 5.15
CA ARG A 38 -6.82 -31.29 4.62
C ARG A 38 -5.81 -31.92 5.60
N ILE A 39 -5.09 -31.07 6.35
CA ILE A 39 -4.06 -31.51 7.31
C ILE A 39 -4.69 -31.94 8.63
N ASP A 40 -5.70 -31.21 9.06
CA ASP A 40 -6.47 -31.45 10.30
C ASP A 40 -7.98 -31.39 10.03
N PRO A 41 -8.59 -32.47 9.52
CA PRO A 41 -10.03 -32.52 9.25
C PRO A 41 -10.90 -32.31 10.51
N ALA A 42 -10.41 -32.70 11.69
CA ALA A 42 -11.14 -32.55 12.94
C ALA A 42 -11.30 -31.07 13.35
N GLY A 43 -10.33 -30.22 13.03
CA GLY A 43 -10.35 -28.78 13.28
C GLY A 43 -11.10 -27.95 12.24
N ALA A 44 -11.54 -28.54 11.11
CA ALA A 44 -12.05 -27.82 9.93
C ALA A 44 -13.18 -26.83 10.25
N SER A 45 -14.16 -27.23 11.07
CA SER A 45 -15.27 -26.36 11.47
C SER A 45 -14.82 -25.15 12.29
N GLY A 46 -13.80 -25.32 13.14
CA GLY A 46 -13.20 -24.23 13.92
C GLY A 46 -12.44 -23.24 13.02
N TYR A 47 -11.70 -23.75 12.04
CA TYR A 47 -11.00 -22.90 11.07
C TYR A 47 -11.96 -22.10 10.21
N GLU A 48 -13.06 -22.72 9.77
CA GLU A 48 -14.11 -22.02 9.01
C GLU A 48 -14.78 -20.93 9.84
N ALA A 49 -15.16 -21.23 11.09
CA ALA A 49 -15.76 -20.25 12.00
C ALA A 49 -14.83 -19.06 12.24
N ASN A 50 -13.52 -19.29 12.46
CA ASN A 50 -12.53 -18.23 12.62
C ASN A 50 -12.36 -17.39 11.35
N ARG A 51 -12.36 -18.02 10.18
CA ARG A 51 -12.30 -17.32 8.89
C ARG A 51 -13.51 -16.42 8.71
N LEU A 52 -14.72 -16.92 8.94
CA LEU A 52 -15.96 -16.14 8.80
C LEU A 52 -15.96 -14.94 9.76
N ALA A 53 -15.56 -15.13 11.02
CA ALA A 53 -15.46 -14.05 11.99
C ALA A 53 -14.44 -12.99 11.58
N PHE A 54 -13.27 -13.40 11.05
CA PHE A 54 -12.26 -12.48 10.52
C PHE A 54 -12.81 -11.69 9.32
N LEU A 55 -13.43 -12.35 8.35
CA LEU A 55 -13.95 -11.69 7.15
C LEU A 55 -15.09 -10.71 7.46
N ALA A 56 -15.96 -11.04 8.43
CA ALA A 56 -17.01 -10.13 8.88
C ALA A 56 -16.42 -8.82 9.49
N ARG A 57 -15.38 -8.95 10.32
CA ARG A 57 -14.67 -7.79 10.87
C ARG A 57 -13.98 -6.97 9.76
N LEU A 58 -13.32 -7.65 8.83
CA LEU A 58 -12.60 -7.03 7.73
C LEU A 58 -13.57 -6.26 6.81
N ASP A 59 -14.74 -6.82 6.50
CA ASP A 59 -15.74 -6.18 5.64
C ASP A 59 -16.33 -4.90 6.28
N ALA A 60 -16.57 -4.93 7.59
CA ALA A 60 -16.98 -3.75 8.35
C ALA A 60 -15.90 -2.64 8.30
N LYS A 61 -14.64 -3.03 8.50
CA LYS A 61 -13.50 -2.13 8.45
C LYS A 61 -13.23 -1.58 7.04
N LEU A 62 -13.41 -2.39 6.01
CA LEU A 62 -13.23 -1.96 4.63
C LEU A 62 -14.18 -0.80 4.28
N LYS A 63 -15.45 -0.89 4.67
CA LYS A 63 -16.43 0.19 4.47
C LYS A 63 -16.01 1.48 5.19
N GLU A 64 -15.48 1.36 6.42
CA GLU A 64 -14.94 2.50 7.17
C GLU A 64 -13.75 3.13 6.43
N TRP A 65 -12.77 2.32 6.00
CA TRP A 65 -11.59 2.81 5.29
C TRP A 65 -11.93 3.46 3.95
N GLU A 66 -12.83 2.86 3.17
CA GLU A 66 -13.30 3.42 1.90
C GLU A 66 -13.96 4.79 2.12
N ALA A 67 -14.80 4.93 3.15
CA ALA A 67 -15.43 6.20 3.48
C ALA A 67 -14.41 7.26 3.90
N ARG A 68 -13.42 6.91 4.72
CA ARG A 68 -12.37 7.83 5.19
C ARG A 68 -11.46 8.30 4.05
N LEU A 69 -11.05 7.38 3.15
CA LEU A 69 -10.18 7.69 2.03
C LEU A 69 -10.90 8.29 0.83
N SER A 70 -12.24 8.32 0.81
CA SER A 70 -13.01 8.90 -0.30
C SER A 70 -12.67 10.37 -0.58
N ARG A 71 -12.18 11.10 0.42
CA ARG A 71 -11.72 12.49 0.27
C ARG A 71 -10.40 12.63 -0.50
N LEU A 72 -9.65 11.52 -0.65
CA LEU A 72 -8.41 11.44 -1.42
C LEU A 72 -8.67 10.93 -2.85
N ASP A 73 -9.92 10.69 -3.23
CA ASP A 73 -10.27 10.20 -4.57
C ASP A 73 -9.65 11.12 -5.64
N ALA A 74 -8.93 10.51 -6.58
CA ALA A 74 -8.17 11.15 -7.64
C ALA A 74 -7.05 12.13 -7.20
N ALA A 75 -6.82 12.38 -5.91
CA ALA A 75 -5.72 13.22 -5.45
C ALA A 75 -4.37 12.61 -5.90
N PRO A 76 -3.50 13.41 -6.56
CA PRO A 76 -2.23 12.87 -7.06
C PRO A 76 -1.27 12.60 -5.91
N LEU A 77 -0.73 11.38 -5.89
CA LEU A 77 0.25 10.90 -4.92
C LEU A 77 1.52 10.45 -5.63
N VAL A 78 2.64 10.48 -4.91
CA VAL A 78 3.90 9.85 -5.31
C VAL A 78 4.28 8.86 -4.23
N ALA A 79 4.86 7.72 -4.60
CA ALA A 79 5.47 6.80 -3.64
C ALA A 79 6.95 6.60 -3.95
N TYR A 80 7.72 6.12 -2.97
CA TYR A 80 9.10 5.73 -3.22
C TYR A 80 9.13 4.48 -4.09
N HIS A 81 8.64 3.35 -3.60
CA HIS A 81 8.54 2.08 -4.30
C HIS A 81 7.11 1.80 -4.79
N ASN A 82 6.99 0.95 -5.81
CA ASN A 82 5.69 0.53 -6.38
C ASN A 82 5.06 -0.63 -5.61
N SER A 83 4.87 -0.47 -4.30
CA SER A 83 4.17 -1.46 -3.45
C SER A 83 2.64 -1.35 -3.52
N TRP A 84 2.11 -0.23 -3.94
CA TRP A 84 0.74 0.21 -3.68
C TRP A 84 -0.32 -0.01 -4.77
N PRO A 85 -0.11 -0.73 -5.89
CA PRO A 85 -1.10 -0.76 -6.98
C PRO A 85 -2.44 -1.40 -6.59
N TYR A 86 -2.42 -2.40 -5.72
CA TYR A 86 -3.65 -3.04 -5.22
C TYR A 86 -4.39 -2.16 -4.22
N PHE A 87 -3.67 -1.53 -3.30
CA PHE A 87 -4.19 -0.52 -2.37
C PHE A 87 -4.78 0.68 -3.12
N ALA A 88 -4.04 1.19 -4.10
CA ALA A 88 -4.48 2.30 -4.95
C ALA A 88 -5.78 1.99 -5.69
N ARG A 89 -5.87 0.80 -6.29
CA ARG A 89 -7.08 0.36 -6.99
C ARG A 89 -8.27 0.24 -6.03
N ARG A 90 -8.06 -0.32 -4.82
CA ARG A 90 -9.10 -0.51 -3.82
C ARG A 90 -9.66 0.81 -3.34
N PHE A 91 -8.80 1.76 -3.01
CA PHE A 91 -9.17 3.04 -2.41
C PHE A 91 -9.20 4.21 -3.40
N ARG A 92 -9.15 3.94 -4.71
CA ARG A 92 -9.20 4.93 -5.81
C ARG A 92 -8.12 6.02 -5.72
N LEU A 93 -6.94 5.68 -5.19
CA LEU A 93 -5.83 6.60 -5.10
C LEU A 93 -5.11 6.72 -6.45
N ASN A 94 -4.61 7.92 -6.76
CA ASN A 94 -3.96 8.24 -8.02
C ASN A 94 -2.44 8.40 -7.85
N PHE A 95 -1.67 7.32 -8.00
CA PHE A 95 -0.22 7.42 -8.02
C PHE A 95 0.27 7.90 -9.40
N VAL A 96 0.92 9.06 -9.40
CA VAL A 96 1.40 9.72 -10.63
C VAL A 96 2.89 9.47 -10.91
N GLY A 97 3.59 8.80 -10.00
CA GLY A 97 5.00 8.43 -10.18
C GLY A 97 5.60 7.73 -8.98
N PHE A 98 6.80 7.18 -9.20
CA PHE A 98 7.60 6.51 -8.18
C PHE A 98 9.02 7.09 -8.18
N ILE A 99 9.59 7.29 -6.98
CA ILE A 99 10.94 7.84 -6.82
C ILE A 99 11.99 6.78 -7.18
N GLU A 100 11.79 5.55 -6.76
CA GLU A 100 12.60 4.40 -7.16
C GLU A 100 12.17 3.93 -8.56
N ILE A 101 13.13 3.83 -9.49
CA ILE A 101 12.84 3.36 -10.85
C ILE A 101 12.87 1.83 -10.92
N LYS A 102 13.83 1.24 -10.19
CA LYS A 102 14.03 -0.22 -10.11
C LYS A 102 14.35 -0.58 -8.68
N PRO A 103 13.79 -1.68 -8.16
CA PRO A 103 14.05 -2.14 -6.79
C PRO A 103 15.55 -2.23 -6.48
N GLY A 104 15.97 -1.57 -5.38
CA GLY A 104 17.34 -1.59 -4.91
C GLY A 104 18.33 -0.72 -5.69
N ILE A 105 17.90 0.03 -6.70
CA ILE A 105 18.76 0.96 -7.45
C ILE A 105 18.42 2.40 -7.03
N PRO A 106 19.37 3.14 -6.43
CA PRO A 106 19.15 4.54 -6.07
C PRO A 106 18.75 5.39 -7.27
N PRO A 107 17.79 6.31 -7.11
CA PRO A 107 17.36 7.20 -8.19
C PRO A 107 18.49 8.14 -8.64
N SER A 108 18.59 8.39 -9.94
CA SER A 108 19.54 9.38 -10.46
C SER A 108 19.07 10.81 -10.18
N ALA A 109 20.02 11.77 -10.11
CA ALA A 109 19.70 13.18 -9.92
C ALA A 109 18.73 13.72 -11.00
N SER A 110 18.89 13.28 -12.25
CA SER A 110 17.99 13.67 -13.34
C SER A 110 16.58 13.12 -13.18
N HIS A 111 16.43 11.91 -12.61
CA HIS A 111 15.11 11.35 -12.29
C HIS A 111 14.44 12.10 -11.15
N LEU A 112 15.19 12.41 -10.08
CA LEU A 112 14.65 13.21 -8.97
C LEU A 112 14.19 14.59 -9.45
N ALA A 113 14.94 15.27 -10.32
CA ALA A 113 14.56 16.56 -10.89
C ALA A 113 13.24 16.45 -11.67
N ARG A 114 13.11 15.47 -12.57
CA ARG A 114 11.84 15.24 -13.31
C ARG A 114 10.67 14.90 -12.40
N MET A 115 10.91 14.14 -11.32
CA MET A 115 9.87 13.82 -10.33
C MET A 115 9.38 15.09 -9.65
N ILE A 116 10.27 15.98 -9.21
CA ILE A 116 9.92 17.27 -8.60
C ILE A 116 9.07 18.13 -9.56
N GLU A 117 9.47 18.21 -10.84
CA GLU A 117 8.69 18.92 -11.87
C GLU A 117 7.30 18.32 -12.05
N THR A 118 7.19 16.99 -12.15
CA THR A 118 5.92 16.28 -12.25
C THR A 118 5.03 16.55 -11.03
N MET A 119 5.60 16.50 -9.84
CA MET A 119 4.87 16.75 -8.59
C MET A 119 4.32 18.18 -8.54
N ARG A 120 5.12 19.17 -8.93
CA ARG A 120 4.69 20.58 -9.00
C ARG A 120 3.58 20.77 -10.02
N ALA A 121 3.77 20.24 -11.25
CA ALA A 121 2.80 20.35 -12.33
C ALA A 121 1.45 19.70 -12.01
N ARG A 122 1.46 18.63 -11.23
CA ARG A 122 0.27 17.89 -10.82
C ARG A 122 -0.24 18.23 -9.41
N SER A 123 0.37 19.22 -8.75
CA SER A 123 0.01 19.64 -7.37
C SER A 123 0.02 18.48 -6.37
N VAL A 124 1.02 17.60 -6.47
CA VAL A 124 1.21 16.48 -5.53
C VAL A 124 1.55 17.02 -4.15
N ARG A 125 0.76 16.66 -3.15
CA ARG A 125 0.93 17.10 -1.76
C ARG A 125 1.45 16.03 -0.82
N ILE A 126 1.44 14.77 -1.24
CA ILE A 126 1.81 13.62 -0.42
C ILE A 126 2.79 12.75 -1.17
N VAL A 127 3.90 12.43 -0.50
CA VAL A 127 4.87 11.41 -0.90
C VAL A 127 4.84 10.29 0.12
N ILE A 128 4.56 9.08 -0.34
CA ILE A 128 4.52 7.87 0.49
C ILE A 128 5.87 7.19 0.47
N ARG A 129 6.33 6.75 1.64
CA ARG A 129 7.45 5.82 1.77
C ARG A 129 7.17 4.74 2.81
N GLU A 130 7.89 3.64 2.71
CA GLU A 130 7.92 2.61 3.73
C GLU A 130 9.03 2.88 4.77
N PRO A 131 8.99 2.26 5.96
CA PRO A 131 9.96 2.54 7.04
C PRO A 131 11.42 2.28 6.65
N ASN A 132 11.66 1.26 5.83
CA ASN A 132 12.98 0.78 5.38
C ASN A 132 13.51 1.48 4.12
N GLU A 133 12.75 2.38 3.51
CA GLU A 133 13.14 3.07 2.28
C GLU A 133 14.01 4.31 2.53
N ALA A 134 14.71 4.74 1.48
CA ALA A 134 15.68 5.82 1.50
C ALA A 134 15.04 7.18 1.91
N LYS A 135 15.17 7.52 3.20
CA LYS A 135 14.59 8.73 3.78
C LYS A 135 15.09 10.01 3.12
N ARG A 136 16.40 10.07 2.81
CA ARG A 136 17.07 11.27 2.27
C ARG A 136 16.46 11.73 0.93
N ASP A 137 16.31 10.81 0.00
CA ASP A 137 15.83 11.15 -1.36
C ASP A 137 14.35 11.52 -1.34
N VAL A 138 13.55 10.82 -0.52
CA VAL A 138 12.13 11.12 -0.32
C VAL A 138 11.94 12.51 0.27
N GLU A 139 12.68 12.86 1.34
CA GLU A 139 12.59 14.17 1.99
C GLU A 139 13.07 15.30 1.07
N PHE A 140 14.12 15.04 0.26
CA PHE A 140 14.61 16.00 -0.72
C PHE A 140 13.51 16.31 -1.76
N VAL A 141 12.92 15.29 -2.37
CA VAL A 141 11.88 15.43 -3.39
C VAL A 141 10.64 16.11 -2.79
N ALA A 142 10.18 15.66 -1.63
CA ALA A 142 9.01 16.21 -0.96
C ALA A 142 9.19 17.70 -0.62
N ARG A 143 10.30 18.08 0.03
CA ARG A 143 10.60 19.49 0.33
C ARG A 143 10.69 20.33 -0.93
N SER A 144 11.35 19.83 -1.97
CA SER A 144 11.52 20.57 -3.22
C SER A 144 10.20 20.80 -3.95
N ALA A 145 9.23 19.89 -3.80
CA ALA A 145 7.91 19.99 -4.41
C ALA A 145 6.85 20.65 -3.50
N GLY A 146 7.18 20.94 -2.23
CA GLY A 146 6.20 21.45 -1.26
C GLY A 146 5.21 20.40 -0.76
N ALA A 147 5.61 19.12 -0.77
CA ALA A 147 4.80 17.98 -0.35
C ALA A 147 5.19 17.48 1.05
N LYS A 148 4.27 16.76 1.71
CA LYS A 148 4.50 16.07 2.98
C LYS A 148 4.91 14.63 2.75
N VAL A 149 5.80 14.10 3.59
CA VAL A 149 6.14 12.67 3.60
C VAL A 149 5.19 11.94 4.55
N VAL A 150 4.59 10.87 4.07
CA VAL A 150 3.76 9.94 4.86
C VAL A 150 4.43 8.58 4.87
N VAL A 151 4.63 8.04 6.06
CA VAL A 151 5.19 6.69 6.21
C VAL A 151 4.04 5.71 6.33
N LEU A 152 3.97 4.75 5.41
CA LEU A 152 2.98 3.67 5.43
C LEU A 152 3.67 2.31 5.59
N ALA A 153 3.01 1.39 6.26
CA ALA A 153 3.47 0.03 6.41
C ALA A 153 2.95 -0.84 5.27
N ALA A 154 3.84 -1.51 4.53
CA ALA A 154 3.44 -2.52 3.56
C ALA A 154 3.26 -3.91 4.18
N SER A 155 3.70 -4.11 5.43
CA SER A 155 3.64 -5.40 6.12
C SER A 155 3.23 -5.23 7.58
N VAL A 156 2.59 -6.27 8.13
CA VAL A 156 2.30 -6.37 9.57
C VAL A 156 3.62 -6.27 10.36
N GLY A 157 3.60 -5.49 11.43
CA GLY A 157 4.77 -5.29 12.30
C GLY A 157 5.79 -4.26 11.79
N ALA A 158 5.61 -3.67 10.61
CA ALA A 158 6.56 -2.72 10.04
C ALA A 158 6.55 -1.33 10.73
N LEU A 159 5.46 -0.99 11.42
CA LEU A 159 5.32 0.23 12.22
C LEU A 159 4.65 -0.08 13.56
N PRO A 160 4.85 0.76 14.60
CA PRO A 160 4.01 0.71 15.78
C PRO A 160 2.53 0.81 15.41
N GLY A 161 1.69 -0.03 16.03
CA GLY A 161 0.27 -0.05 15.73
C GLY A 161 -0.15 -0.95 14.55
N THR A 162 0.78 -1.65 13.89
CA THR A 162 0.49 -2.56 12.77
C THR A 162 0.67 -4.04 13.16
N GLY A 163 0.24 -4.41 14.37
CA GLY A 163 0.47 -5.75 14.94
C GLY A 163 -0.32 -6.89 14.29
N ASP A 164 -1.38 -6.57 13.56
CA ASP A 164 -2.19 -7.51 12.79
C ASP A 164 -2.66 -6.90 11.45
N TYR A 165 -3.33 -7.72 10.64
CA TYR A 165 -3.75 -7.33 9.29
C TYR A 165 -4.77 -6.17 9.28
N ILE A 166 -5.69 -6.11 10.22
CA ILE A 166 -6.69 -5.03 10.32
C ILE A 166 -6.01 -3.75 10.81
N SER A 167 -5.21 -3.83 11.86
CA SER A 167 -4.49 -2.69 12.41
C SER A 167 -3.45 -2.10 11.45
N LEU A 168 -2.91 -2.91 10.52
CA LEU A 168 -2.08 -2.43 9.41
C LEU A 168 -2.85 -1.39 8.58
N PHE A 169 -4.07 -1.70 8.17
CA PHE A 169 -4.90 -0.77 7.38
C PHE A 169 -5.41 0.40 8.22
N ASP A 170 -5.82 0.16 9.47
CA ASP A 170 -6.22 1.25 10.38
C ASP A 170 -5.14 2.31 10.50
N THR A 171 -3.89 1.89 10.68
CA THR A 171 -2.72 2.78 10.81
C THR A 171 -2.45 3.53 9.50
N ASN A 172 -2.45 2.83 8.36
CA ASN A 172 -2.17 3.42 7.05
C ASN A 172 -3.26 4.43 6.65
N VAL A 173 -4.54 4.08 6.85
CA VAL A 173 -5.67 4.96 6.56
C VAL A 173 -5.63 6.20 7.43
N ALA A 174 -5.36 6.07 8.73
CA ALA A 174 -5.24 7.20 9.64
C ALA A 174 -4.09 8.15 9.25
N ALA A 175 -2.94 7.60 8.84
CA ALA A 175 -1.79 8.39 8.40
C ALA A 175 -2.10 9.20 7.14
N LEU A 176 -2.74 8.59 6.14
CA LEU A 176 -3.14 9.27 4.90
C LEU A 176 -4.19 10.35 5.15
N GLU A 177 -5.25 10.04 5.91
CA GLU A 177 -6.30 11.00 6.25
C GLU A 177 -5.75 12.21 7.00
N SER A 178 -4.89 11.98 8.00
CA SER A 178 -4.23 13.04 8.76
C SER A 178 -3.36 13.94 7.87
N ALA A 179 -2.57 13.36 6.98
CA ALA A 179 -1.71 14.12 6.08
C ALA A 179 -2.48 14.97 5.09
N PHE A 180 -3.65 14.50 4.65
CA PHE A 180 -4.51 15.20 3.70
C PHE A 180 -5.30 16.34 4.35
N THR A 181 -5.73 16.17 5.61
CA THR A 181 -6.51 17.17 6.34
C THR A 181 -5.64 18.25 7.00
N ALA A 182 -4.39 17.96 7.34
CA ALA A 182 -3.46 18.94 7.87
C ALA A 182 -3.08 19.98 6.78
N ARG A 183 -3.59 21.19 6.90
CA ARG A 183 -3.28 22.34 6.03
C ARG A 183 -1.84 22.84 6.22
#